data_f1a074051920f094a4e86c4aab3a3203
#
_entry.id   f1a074051920f094a4e86c4aab3a3203
#
_cell.length_a   1.000
_cell.length_b   1.000
_cell.length_c   1.000
_cell.angle_alpha   90.00
_cell.angle_beta   90.00
_cell.angle_gamma   90.00
#
_symmetry.space_group_name_H-M   'P 1'
#
loop_
_entity.id
_entity.type
_entity.pdbx_description
1 polymer ?
#
loop_
_entity_poly.entity_id
_entity_poly.type
_entity_poly.pdbx_seq_one_letter_code
_entity_poly.pdbx_strand_id
1 'polypeptide(L)'
;MGVQRWRDGSEERLLSVLSAASDRSTASDELASHITDWPSRYHLDRRRTNLLRPLTVGPGMTVLDVGAGTGVNSRYLAEAGASVVAVEGDSLRAEMAGVRCEGLDVEMRVGDATSVSVATDPEGFDLVVCIGVLEYSGTDPGAFLSHLASLVRPGGALVVAIENQMGLAYWLGADEDH
;
A
#
# COMPACT_ATOMS: atom_id res chain seq x y z
N MET A 1 -2.33 5.50 -22.92
CA MET A 1 -3.46 4.76 -22.32
C MET A 1 -3.55 5.21 -20.87
N GLY A 2 -4.72 5.71 -20.43
CA GLY A 2 -4.86 6.17 -19.04
C GLY A 2 -4.76 4.97 -18.11
N VAL A 3 -3.98 5.11 -17.02
CA VAL A 3 -3.95 4.14 -15.93
C VAL A 3 -5.39 4.00 -15.43
N GLN A 4 -5.93 2.79 -15.41
CA GLN A 4 -7.25 2.54 -14.85
C GLN A 4 -7.16 2.80 -13.34
N ARG A 5 -7.74 3.93 -12.91
CA ARG A 5 -7.75 4.32 -11.50
C ARG A 5 -8.90 3.58 -10.83
N TRP A 6 -8.57 2.64 -9.98
CA TRP A 6 -9.59 1.97 -9.19
C TRP A 6 -10.03 2.87 -8.03
N ARG A 7 -11.33 3.15 -7.96
CA ARG A 7 -12.00 3.85 -6.86
C ARG A 7 -13.28 3.11 -6.51
N ASP A 8 -13.56 2.96 -5.23
CA ASP A 8 -14.79 2.34 -4.73
C ASP A 8 -15.89 3.37 -4.37
N GLY A 9 -15.57 4.67 -4.50
CA GLY A 9 -16.48 5.77 -4.21
C GLY A 9 -16.55 6.15 -2.73
N SER A 10 -15.76 5.54 -1.87
CA SER A 10 -15.71 5.84 -0.44
C SER A 10 -14.62 6.85 -0.06
N GLU A 11 -13.73 7.18 -0.99
CA GLU A 11 -12.48 7.90 -0.74
C GLU A 11 -12.70 9.24 -0.03
N GLU A 12 -13.66 10.08 -0.48
CA GLU A 12 -13.93 11.37 0.15
C GLU A 12 -14.43 11.23 1.58
N ARG A 13 -15.32 10.26 1.82
CA ARG A 13 -15.84 9.94 3.16
C ARG A 13 -14.70 9.48 4.07
N LEU A 14 -13.88 8.57 3.58
CA LEU A 14 -12.77 8.02 4.36
C LEU A 14 -11.64 9.03 4.58
N LEU A 15 -11.39 9.92 3.62
CA LEU A 15 -10.48 11.05 3.83
C LEU A 15 -10.97 11.93 4.99
N SER A 16 -12.28 12.21 5.05
CA SER A 16 -12.86 12.96 6.15
C SER A 16 -12.68 12.25 7.50
N VAL A 17 -12.87 10.93 7.54
CA VAL A 17 -12.62 10.11 8.73
C VAL A 17 -11.16 10.19 9.16
N LEU A 18 -10.23 9.97 8.24
CA LEU A 18 -8.79 10.03 8.52
C LEU A 18 -8.34 11.41 8.99
N SER A 19 -8.89 12.47 8.39
CA SER A 19 -8.55 13.86 8.75
C SER A 19 -9.04 14.23 10.16
N ALA A 20 -10.20 13.71 10.56
CA ALA A 20 -10.78 13.97 11.87
C ALA A 20 -10.22 13.10 12.99
N ALA A 21 -9.64 11.93 12.64
CA ALA A 21 -9.15 10.97 13.61
C ALA A 21 -7.96 11.53 14.43
N SER A 22 -8.04 11.33 15.74
CA SER A 22 -6.95 11.65 16.68
C SER A 22 -5.89 10.56 16.71
N ASP A 23 -6.29 9.30 16.47
CA ASP A 23 -5.40 8.14 16.36
C ASP A 23 -5.54 7.53 14.96
N ARG A 24 -4.50 7.71 14.14
CA ARG A 24 -4.41 7.14 12.79
C ARG A 24 -3.53 5.90 12.72
N SER A 25 -3.12 5.36 13.86
CA SER A 25 -2.25 4.19 13.93
C SER A 25 -2.87 2.96 13.27
N THR A 26 -2.04 2.01 12.88
CA THR A 26 -2.51 0.73 12.33
C THR A 26 -3.26 -0.12 13.35
N ALA A 27 -3.18 0.20 14.64
CA ALA A 27 -3.90 -0.46 15.72
C ALA A 27 -5.12 0.35 16.23
N SER A 28 -5.44 1.50 15.62
CA SER A 28 -6.47 2.43 16.07
C SER A 28 -7.84 1.79 16.24
N ASP A 29 -8.38 1.83 17.46
CA ASP A 29 -9.78 1.47 17.74
C ASP A 29 -10.74 2.54 17.22
N GLU A 30 -10.29 3.81 17.18
CA GLU A 30 -11.06 4.91 16.61
C GLU A 30 -11.37 4.64 15.13
N LEU A 31 -10.34 4.36 14.31
CA LEU A 31 -10.54 4.02 12.91
C LEU A 31 -11.36 2.73 12.73
N ALA A 32 -11.14 1.73 13.56
CA ALA A 32 -11.90 0.50 13.52
C ALA A 32 -13.40 0.70 13.78
N SER A 33 -13.77 1.70 14.57
CA SER A 33 -15.18 2.03 14.85
C SER A 33 -15.94 2.59 13.63
N HIS A 34 -15.21 3.08 12.62
CA HIS A 34 -15.78 3.58 11.36
C HIS A 34 -15.96 2.49 10.29
N ILE A 35 -15.69 1.21 10.62
CA ILE A 35 -15.94 0.10 9.70
C ILE A 35 -17.43 -0.26 9.71
N THR A 36 -18.14 0.16 8.65
CA THR A 36 -19.60 -0.03 8.51
C THR A 36 -19.98 -0.80 7.25
N ASP A 37 -19.08 -0.87 6.28
CA ASP A 37 -19.30 -1.48 4.96
C ASP A 37 -18.00 -2.13 4.45
N TRP A 38 -18.06 -2.76 3.27
CA TRP A 38 -16.88 -3.37 2.67
C TRP A 38 -15.76 -2.36 2.37
N PRO A 39 -16.02 -1.20 1.72
CA PRO A 39 -14.97 -0.21 1.47
C PRO A 39 -14.28 0.27 2.75
N SER A 40 -15.03 0.63 3.79
CA SER A 40 -14.41 1.06 5.06
C SER A 40 -13.60 -0.07 5.71
N ARG A 41 -14.06 -1.32 5.61
CA ARG A 41 -13.29 -2.48 6.06
C ARG A 41 -11.99 -2.61 5.26
N TYR A 42 -12.08 -2.51 3.92
CA TYR A 42 -10.91 -2.60 3.07
C TYR A 42 -9.84 -1.58 3.45
N HIS A 43 -10.23 -0.35 3.76
CA HIS A 43 -9.29 0.74 4.01
C HIS A 43 -8.89 0.93 5.48
N LEU A 44 -9.71 0.47 6.45
CA LEU A 44 -9.48 0.77 7.87
C LEU A 44 -9.15 -0.46 8.72
N ASP A 45 -9.36 -1.70 8.20
CA ASP A 45 -9.13 -2.90 8.99
C ASP A 45 -7.64 -3.10 9.29
N ARG A 46 -7.32 -3.18 10.58
CA ARG A 46 -5.96 -3.44 11.09
C ARG A 46 -5.34 -4.73 10.57
N ARG A 47 -6.15 -5.72 10.15
CA ARG A 47 -5.69 -6.99 9.57
C ARG A 47 -5.01 -6.84 8.22
N ARG A 48 -5.18 -5.71 7.55
CA ARG A 48 -4.50 -5.41 6.27
C ARG A 48 -2.98 -5.51 6.39
N THR A 49 -2.42 -5.23 7.56
CA THR A 49 -0.98 -5.29 7.80
C THR A 49 -0.47 -6.69 8.20
N ASN A 50 -1.37 -7.68 8.37
CA ASN A 50 -0.99 -9.01 8.83
C ASN A 50 0.04 -9.70 7.93
N LEU A 51 0.02 -9.41 6.63
CA LEU A 51 0.99 -9.94 5.67
C LEU A 51 2.42 -9.44 5.97
N LEU A 52 2.56 -8.24 6.48
CA LEU A 52 3.85 -7.61 6.77
C LEU A 52 4.39 -7.96 8.16
N ARG A 53 3.52 -8.38 9.10
CA ARG A 53 3.91 -8.67 10.49
C ARG A 53 5.01 -9.73 10.66
N PRO A 54 5.10 -10.79 9.81
CA PRO A 54 6.19 -11.76 9.90
C PRO A 54 7.54 -11.23 9.45
N LEU A 55 7.57 -10.08 8.79
CA LEU A 55 8.80 -9.50 8.26
C LEU A 55 9.55 -8.73 9.37
N THR A 56 10.86 -8.82 9.34
CA THR A 56 11.71 -7.98 10.19
C THR A 56 11.86 -6.61 9.52
N VAL A 57 11.14 -5.62 10.03
CA VAL A 57 11.21 -4.22 9.61
C VAL A 57 11.58 -3.37 10.81
N GLY A 58 12.45 -2.37 10.62
CA GLY A 58 12.88 -1.53 11.72
C GLY A 58 13.72 -0.32 11.32
N PRO A 59 14.27 0.38 12.33
CA PRO A 59 15.07 1.59 12.10
C PRO A 59 16.28 1.35 11.20
N GLY A 60 16.51 2.29 10.30
CA GLY A 60 17.62 2.25 9.33
C GLY A 60 17.29 1.49 8.04
N MET A 61 16.10 0.88 7.94
CA MET A 61 15.64 0.28 6.69
C MET A 61 14.97 1.33 5.81
N THR A 62 15.24 1.22 4.51
CA THR A 62 14.51 1.97 3.46
C THR A 62 13.52 1.04 2.77
N VAL A 63 12.26 1.45 2.67
CA VAL A 63 11.19 0.62 2.12
C VAL A 63 10.47 1.37 0.99
N LEU A 64 10.20 0.67 -0.12
CA LEU A 64 9.31 1.16 -1.17
C LEU A 64 7.96 0.45 -1.05
N ASP A 65 6.89 1.20 -0.88
CA ASP A 65 5.51 0.71 -0.91
C ASP A 65 4.85 1.11 -2.24
N VAL A 66 4.67 0.13 -3.11
CA VAL A 66 4.14 0.30 -4.47
C VAL A 66 2.64 0.10 -4.46
N GLY A 67 1.89 1.13 -4.88
CA GLY A 67 0.44 1.15 -4.80
C GLY A 67 -0.03 1.27 -3.35
N ALA A 68 0.47 2.31 -2.67
CA ALA A 68 0.24 2.53 -1.25
C ALA A 68 -1.25 2.64 -0.86
N GLY A 69 -2.12 2.89 -1.84
CA GLY A 69 -3.55 3.05 -1.61
C GLY A 69 -3.82 4.17 -0.61
N THR A 70 -4.51 3.83 0.47
CA THR A 70 -4.81 4.77 1.56
C THR A 70 -3.76 4.76 2.69
N GLY A 71 -2.56 4.23 2.43
CA GLY A 71 -1.40 4.32 3.30
C GLY A 71 -1.36 3.37 4.50
N VAL A 72 -2.17 2.30 4.51
CA VAL A 72 -2.21 1.36 5.65
C VAL A 72 -0.87 0.66 5.83
N ASN A 73 -0.32 0.13 4.75
CA ASN A 73 0.96 -0.57 4.78
C ASN A 73 2.13 0.38 4.99
N SER A 74 2.13 1.54 4.30
CA SER A 74 3.14 2.59 4.48
C SER A 74 3.22 3.03 5.95
N ARG A 75 2.07 3.27 6.58
CA ARG A 75 2.02 3.63 8.00
C ARG A 75 2.59 2.54 8.90
N TYR A 76 2.20 1.28 8.69
CA TYR A 76 2.71 0.14 9.47
C TYR A 76 4.24 0.04 9.40
N LEU A 77 4.80 0.17 8.19
CA LEU A 77 6.24 0.10 7.96
C LEU A 77 6.97 1.25 8.66
N ALA A 78 6.41 2.46 8.60
CA ALA A 78 6.98 3.62 9.27
C ALA A 78 6.80 3.56 10.80
N GLU A 79 5.69 3.03 11.32
CA GLU A 79 5.50 2.75 12.76
C GLU A 79 6.52 1.73 13.28
N ALA A 80 6.98 0.81 12.43
CA ALA A 80 8.07 -0.10 12.75
C ALA A 80 9.46 0.56 12.73
N GLY A 81 9.55 1.81 12.28
CA GLY A 81 10.78 2.63 12.27
C GLY A 81 11.51 2.70 10.93
N ALA A 82 10.95 2.18 9.85
CA ALA A 82 11.54 2.32 8.52
C ALA A 82 11.29 3.70 7.92
N SER A 83 12.20 4.15 7.04
CA SER A 83 11.97 5.25 6.11
C SER A 83 11.23 4.71 4.89
N VAL A 84 10.06 5.25 4.57
CA VAL A 84 9.18 4.71 3.53
C VAL A 84 9.03 5.69 2.38
N VAL A 85 9.25 5.22 1.15
CA VAL A 85 8.81 5.88 -0.07
C VAL A 85 7.53 5.18 -0.52
N ALA A 86 6.41 5.89 -0.54
CA ALA A 86 5.10 5.36 -0.90
C ALA A 86 4.64 5.93 -2.24
N VAL A 87 4.33 5.08 -3.21
CA VAL A 87 3.90 5.46 -4.55
C VAL A 87 2.44 5.08 -4.75
N GLU A 88 1.60 6.05 -5.16
CA GLU A 88 0.18 5.82 -5.43
C GLU A 88 -0.26 6.54 -6.71
N GLY A 89 -0.97 5.82 -7.59
CA GLY A 89 -1.41 6.35 -8.88
C GLY A 89 -2.61 7.30 -8.79
N ASP A 90 -3.48 7.13 -7.80
CA ASP A 90 -4.63 7.99 -7.57
C ASP A 90 -4.32 9.11 -6.58
N SER A 91 -4.51 10.36 -7.02
CA SER A 91 -4.15 11.54 -6.21
C SER A 91 -4.96 11.66 -4.91
N LEU A 92 -6.23 11.24 -4.91
CA LEU A 92 -7.07 11.30 -3.70
C LEU A 92 -6.64 10.22 -2.68
N ARG A 93 -6.28 9.02 -3.16
CA ARG A 93 -5.73 7.98 -2.29
C ARG A 93 -4.35 8.36 -1.75
N ALA A 94 -3.51 8.97 -2.58
CA ALA A 94 -2.23 9.51 -2.11
C ALA A 94 -2.41 10.60 -1.04
N GLU A 95 -3.42 11.47 -1.18
CA GLU A 95 -3.79 12.44 -0.14
C GLU A 95 -4.21 11.73 1.16
N MET A 96 -5.07 10.72 1.06
CA MET A 96 -5.48 9.91 2.23
C MET A 96 -4.28 9.25 2.91
N ALA A 97 -3.35 8.70 2.11
CA ALA A 97 -2.12 8.11 2.63
C ALA A 97 -1.23 9.15 3.32
N GLY A 98 -1.10 10.34 2.75
CA GLY A 98 -0.39 11.46 3.36
C GLY A 98 -0.98 11.86 4.71
N VAL A 99 -2.31 12.02 4.79
CA VAL A 99 -3.01 12.30 6.06
C VAL A 99 -2.80 11.17 7.07
N ARG A 100 -2.93 9.91 6.63
CA ARG A 100 -2.73 8.76 7.51
C ARG A 100 -1.32 8.68 8.07
N CYS A 101 -0.33 8.99 7.26
CA CYS A 101 1.10 8.87 7.61
C CYS A 101 1.69 10.16 8.20
N GLU A 102 0.87 11.19 8.44
CA GLU A 102 1.33 12.45 9.01
C GLU A 102 2.15 12.25 10.29
N GLY A 103 3.32 12.91 10.35
CA GLY A 103 4.24 12.82 11.48
C GLY A 103 5.17 11.61 11.47
N LEU A 104 5.09 10.73 10.46
CA LEU A 104 5.99 9.59 10.26
C LEU A 104 6.97 9.84 9.12
N ASP A 105 8.02 9.05 9.05
CA ASP A 105 9.01 9.10 7.98
C ASP A 105 8.49 8.38 6.70
N VAL A 106 7.54 9.04 6.04
CA VAL A 106 6.90 8.57 4.81
C VAL A 106 6.92 9.68 3.75
N GLU A 107 7.57 9.43 2.63
CA GLU A 107 7.54 10.29 1.45
C GLU A 107 6.47 9.77 0.47
N MET A 108 5.38 10.54 0.29
CA MET A 108 4.33 10.21 -0.69
C MET A 108 4.68 10.72 -2.07
N ARG A 109 4.57 9.87 -3.08
CA ARG A 109 4.73 10.19 -4.50
C ARG A 109 3.51 9.78 -5.30
N VAL A 110 2.95 10.73 -6.03
CA VAL A 110 1.79 10.48 -6.91
C VAL A 110 2.28 10.11 -8.30
N GLY A 111 1.90 8.96 -8.78
CA GLY A 111 2.22 8.52 -10.13
C GLY A 111 2.27 7.01 -10.32
N ASP A 112 2.60 6.61 -11.53
CA ASP A 112 2.81 5.20 -11.86
C ASP A 112 4.18 4.73 -11.33
N ALA A 113 4.20 3.57 -10.69
CA ALA A 113 5.42 3.01 -10.09
C ALA A 113 6.56 2.76 -11.10
N THR A 114 6.23 2.64 -12.40
CA THR A 114 7.23 2.46 -13.45
C THR A 114 7.79 3.78 -13.99
N SER A 115 7.08 4.89 -13.78
CA SER A 115 7.40 6.21 -14.34
C SER A 115 7.81 7.23 -13.27
N VAL A 116 7.40 7.03 -12.03
CA VAL A 116 7.84 7.87 -10.92
C VAL A 116 9.33 7.60 -10.71
N SER A 117 10.12 8.67 -10.82
CA SER A 117 11.53 8.60 -10.43
C SER A 117 11.59 8.25 -8.95
N VAL A 118 11.77 6.99 -8.66
CA VAL A 118 12.08 6.52 -7.33
C VAL A 118 13.57 6.82 -7.16
N ALA A 119 13.88 8.12 -6.89
CA ALA A 119 15.23 8.50 -6.53
C ALA A 119 15.55 7.79 -5.22
N THR A 120 16.25 6.69 -5.35
CA THR A 120 16.67 5.84 -4.27
C THR A 120 18.06 6.22 -3.86
N ASP A 121 18.44 5.83 -2.69
CA ASP A 121 19.81 5.46 -2.39
C ASP A 121 20.35 4.68 -3.61
N PRO A 122 21.54 5.01 -4.14
CA PRO A 122 22.13 4.30 -5.27
C PRO A 122 22.24 2.79 -5.04
N GLU A 123 22.09 2.31 -3.83
CA GLU A 123 22.10 0.89 -3.46
C GLU A 123 20.76 0.17 -3.55
N GLY A 124 19.63 0.88 -3.70
CA GLY A 124 18.28 0.31 -3.72
C GLY A 124 17.60 0.23 -2.35
N PHE A 125 16.41 -0.39 -2.30
CA PHE A 125 15.63 -0.54 -1.08
C PHE A 125 15.92 -1.85 -0.34
N ASP A 126 15.85 -1.81 0.98
CA ASP A 126 15.87 -3.01 1.83
C ASP A 126 14.70 -3.92 1.56
N LEU A 127 13.54 -3.30 1.34
CA LEU A 127 12.28 -3.99 1.12
C LEU A 127 11.46 -3.22 0.06
N VAL A 128 10.97 -3.95 -0.93
CA VAL A 128 9.96 -3.46 -1.87
C VAL A 128 8.68 -4.23 -1.61
N VAL A 129 7.57 -3.53 -1.41
CA VAL A 129 6.25 -4.10 -1.14
C VAL A 129 5.32 -3.77 -2.29
N CYS A 130 4.62 -4.78 -2.83
CA CYS A 130 3.63 -4.67 -3.91
C CYS A 130 2.43 -5.57 -3.56
N ILE A 131 1.40 -4.98 -2.95
CA ILE A 131 0.25 -5.72 -2.41
C ILE A 131 -1.04 -5.22 -3.08
N GLY A 132 -1.72 -6.10 -3.84
CA GLY A 132 -2.97 -5.77 -4.55
C GLY A 132 -2.75 -4.74 -5.66
N VAL A 133 -1.65 -4.84 -6.41
CA VAL A 133 -1.27 -3.90 -7.47
C VAL A 133 -0.91 -4.61 -8.76
N LEU A 134 -0.36 -5.81 -8.67
CA LEU A 134 0.11 -6.56 -9.84
C LEU A 134 -1.03 -6.81 -10.85
N GLU A 135 -2.26 -6.92 -10.38
CA GLU A 135 -3.48 -7.07 -11.17
C GLU A 135 -3.70 -5.88 -12.12
N TYR A 136 -3.17 -4.71 -11.74
CA TYR A 136 -3.29 -3.46 -12.51
C TYR A 136 -2.04 -3.11 -13.30
N SER A 137 -1.02 -3.97 -13.32
CA SER A 137 0.28 -3.72 -13.99
C SER A 137 0.22 -3.73 -15.53
N GLY A 138 -0.97 -3.91 -16.09
CA GLY A 138 -1.19 -3.90 -17.54
C GLY A 138 -0.88 -5.25 -18.20
N THR A 139 -0.35 -5.22 -19.43
CA THR A 139 -0.23 -6.43 -20.28
C THR A 139 1.02 -7.26 -20.02
N ASP A 140 1.98 -6.77 -19.23
CA ASP A 140 3.24 -7.47 -18.93
C ASP A 140 3.58 -7.42 -17.43
N PRO A 141 2.92 -8.27 -16.62
CA PRO A 141 3.25 -8.40 -15.21
C PRO A 141 4.70 -8.84 -14.95
N GLY A 142 5.29 -9.59 -15.88
CA GLY A 142 6.67 -10.06 -15.76
C GLY A 142 7.69 -8.92 -15.86
N ALA A 143 7.49 -8.01 -16.81
CA ALA A 143 8.32 -6.80 -16.92
C ALA A 143 8.16 -5.91 -15.70
N PHE A 144 6.93 -5.74 -15.18
CA PHE A 144 6.67 -4.97 -13.97
C PHE A 144 7.39 -5.56 -12.76
N LEU A 145 7.28 -6.88 -12.53
CA LEU A 145 7.99 -7.56 -11.44
C LEU A 145 9.51 -7.46 -11.58
N SER A 146 10.02 -7.57 -12.81
CA SER A 146 11.46 -7.42 -13.08
C SER A 146 11.94 -6.01 -12.74
N HIS A 147 11.12 -4.98 -13.05
CA HIS A 147 11.40 -3.61 -12.65
C HIS A 147 11.43 -3.47 -11.13
N LEU A 148 10.41 -3.96 -10.41
CA LEU A 148 10.39 -3.90 -8.94
C LEU A 148 11.57 -4.63 -8.31
N ALA A 149 11.93 -5.79 -8.85
CA ALA A 149 13.10 -6.55 -8.39
C ALA A 149 14.43 -5.77 -8.57
N SER A 150 14.54 -4.96 -9.63
CA SER A 150 15.70 -4.12 -9.86
C SER A 150 15.87 -2.97 -8.87
N LEU A 151 14.80 -2.61 -8.14
CA LEU A 151 14.82 -1.59 -7.10
C LEU A 151 15.24 -2.13 -5.73
N VAL A 152 15.34 -3.45 -5.59
CA VAL A 152 15.77 -4.11 -4.36
C VAL A 152 17.29 -4.13 -4.29
N ARG A 153 17.87 -3.72 -3.17
CA ARG A 153 19.31 -3.81 -2.97
C ARG A 153 19.81 -5.26 -2.83
N PRO A 154 21.09 -5.53 -3.05
CA PRO A 154 21.66 -6.86 -2.74
C PRO A 154 21.37 -7.25 -1.28
N GLY A 155 20.75 -8.42 -1.09
CA GLY A 155 20.35 -8.91 0.23
C GLY A 155 19.02 -8.39 0.76
N GLY A 156 18.34 -7.48 0.03
CA GLY A 156 16.98 -7.01 0.31
C GLY A 156 15.93 -8.03 -0.13
N ALA A 157 14.65 -7.62 0.00
CA ALA A 157 13.51 -8.48 -0.33
C ALA A 157 12.45 -7.75 -1.18
N LEU A 158 11.78 -8.50 -2.06
CA LEU A 158 10.55 -8.09 -2.74
C LEU A 158 9.39 -8.91 -2.19
N VAL A 159 8.36 -8.25 -1.68
CA VAL A 159 7.11 -8.88 -1.22
C VAL A 159 6.01 -8.55 -2.21
N VAL A 160 5.42 -9.59 -2.79
CA VAL A 160 4.30 -9.46 -3.71
C VAL A 160 3.12 -10.24 -3.16
N ALA A 161 1.95 -9.62 -3.13
CA ALA A 161 0.70 -10.28 -2.82
C ALA A 161 -0.37 -9.84 -3.82
N ILE A 162 -1.05 -10.82 -4.38
CA ILE A 162 -2.17 -10.65 -5.31
C ILE A 162 -3.33 -11.52 -4.88
N GLU A 163 -4.51 -11.25 -5.40
CA GLU A 163 -5.63 -12.15 -5.23
C GLU A 163 -5.37 -13.48 -5.94
N ASN A 164 -5.83 -14.54 -5.29
CA ASN A 164 -5.69 -15.90 -5.83
C ASN A 164 -7.04 -16.36 -6.39
N GLN A 165 -7.18 -16.36 -7.72
CA GLN A 165 -8.38 -16.85 -8.42
C GLN A 165 -8.76 -18.30 -8.05
N MET A 166 -7.81 -19.08 -7.53
CA MET A 166 -8.07 -20.43 -7.00
C MET A 166 -8.40 -20.40 -5.51
N GLY A 167 -8.65 -19.23 -4.93
CA GLY A 167 -9.02 -19.08 -3.52
C GLY A 167 -10.34 -19.79 -3.18
N LEU A 168 -10.40 -20.41 -2.00
CA LEU A 168 -11.58 -21.16 -1.54
C LEU A 168 -12.85 -20.28 -1.54
N ALA A 169 -12.72 -18.98 -1.29
CA ALA A 169 -13.83 -18.04 -1.28
C ALA A 169 -14.56 -18.01 -2.64
N TYR A 170 -13.82 -17.97 -3.75
CA TYR A 170 -14.39 -17.97 -5.10
C TYR A 170 -15.04 -19.31 -5.46
N TRP A 171 -14.46 -20.42 -4.99
CA TRP A 171 -15.08 -21.75 -5.15
C TRP A 171 -16.40 -21.87 -4.38
N LEU A 172 -16.57 -21.08 -3.31
CA LEU A 172 -17.79 -21.01 -2.52
C LEU A 172 -18.77 -19.93 -3.02
N GLY A 173 -18.48 -19.30 -4.17
CA GLY A 173 -19.37 -18.35 -4.83
C GLY A 173 -19.23 -16.91 -4.34
N ALA A 174 -18.09 -16.54 -3.74
CA ALA A 174 -17.78 -15.12 -3.54
C ALA A 174 -17.51 -14.45 -4.90
N ASP A 175 -18.01 -13.23 -5.06
CA ASP A 175 -17.69 -12.39 -6.22
C ASP A 175 -16.22 -11.91 -6.17
N GLU A 176 -15.64 -11.61 -7.33
CA GLU A 176 -14.35 -10.94 -7.41
C GLU A 176 -14.47 -9.50 -6.90
N ASP A 177 -13.45 -9.01 -6.22
CA ASP A 177 -13.45 -7.67 -5.59
C ASP A 177 -13.11 -6.53 -6.58
N HIS A 178 -12.94 -6.84 -7.90
CA HIS A 178 -12.58 -5.88 -8.97
C HIS A 178 -13.22 -6.19 -10.32
#